data_c0b4a686c3ecc799e5b4dbbc9eb3939b
#
_entry.id   c0b4a686c3ecc799e5b4dbbc9eb3939b
#
_cell.length_a   1.000
_cell.length_b   1.000
_cell.length_c   1.000
_cell.angle_alpha   90.00
_cell.angle_beta   90.00
_cell.angle_gamma   90.00
#
_symmetry.space_group_name_H-M   'P 1'
#
loop_
_entity.id
_entity.type
_entity.pdbx_description
1 polymer ?
#
loop_
_entity_poly.entity_id
_entity_poly.type
_entity_poly.pdbx_seq_one_letter_code
_entity_poly.pdbx_strand_id
1 'polypeptide(L)'
;MNKKYFNLKIIYISFLLISSISFNFYYGYLGVFPIDSFLIYNAGYNVLNGFHPFKDYWSITGPLLDYIQFIFFLLFDVNWFSYVLHAAIINFIITIFSFYFFIKMGLNISFSFIYSLCISILAYPLIGTPFVDIHAVIFSLISVSLMNLGIFYKKNNFFYYSAILIILSFFSKQIPSAYILLSQILILLFYIYACNKKNYKPLINYLMIIFLSFIFILVFFFINDIPIKNFIVQYILYPASIGSERTLELSFTFNKIIGQFKFIYLSLLPILGVILILLKKKIKNIEITRDLIILISTIIVSLIFIYCQMITRNQILIFFLIPYYLAISQIYTTKYWNRKSVLPIILILLLVSTAKYHQRFNNEKKFMDLDGYDINLVLNSKVIDSTLSGLKWISLDFIDEPDKEIKLIKNTKEFLLNDIENKIYITDYQFFQSITKNDNISPNKWYDALSIPSEKNKYFANYKLFFLESLKKQQIDNIYFISLERKEEIFINSVIDNKKCLNFEKINKILTKFIFKNCKI
;
A
#
# COMPACT_ATOMS: atom_id res chain seq x y z
N MET A 1 -32.29 -22.07 -1.71
CA MET A 1 -30.88 -22.30 -2.09
C MET A 1 -30.58 -23.78 -1.91
N ASN A 2 -30.05 -24.49 -2.94
CA ASN A 2 -29.79 -25.94 -2.88
C ASN A 2 -28.70 -26.21 -1.81
N LYS A 3 -28.92 -27.14 -0.86
CA LYS A 3 -28.00 -27.52 0.23
C LYS A 3 -26.58 -27.83 -0.29
N LYS A 4 -26.47 -28.47 -1.45
CA LYS A 4 -25.19 -28.74 -2.12
C LYS A 4 -24.44 -27.49 -2.52
N TYR A 5 -25.13 -26.45 -3.03
CA TYR A 5 -24.53 -25.17 -3.40
C TYR A 5 -24.05 -24.40 -2.17
N PHE A 6 -24.82 -24.44 -1.08
CA PHE A 6 -24.45 -23.82 0.18
C PHE A 6 -23.18 -24.43 0.78
N ASN A 7 -23.10 -25.77 0.83
CA ASN A 7 -21.94 -26.48 1.34
C ASN A 7 -20.68 -26.20 0.48
N LEU A 8 -20.80 -26.20 -0.84
CA LEU A 8 -19.68 -25.88 -1.75
C LEU A 8 -19.16 -24.46 -1.52
N LYS A 9 -20.06 -23.50 -1.29
CA LYS A 9 -19.68 -22.11 -1.01
C LYS A 9 -18.88 -21.98 0.28
N ILE A 10 -19.28 -22.68 1.34
CA ILE A 10 -18.55 -22.69 2.62
C ILE A 10 -17.15 -23.28 2.41
N ILE A 11 -17.03 -24.42 1.72
CA ILE A 11 -15.73 -25.04 1.42
C ILE A 11 -14.80 -24.06 0.69
N TYR A 12 -15.29 -23.37 -0.33
CA TYR A 12 -14.49 -22.41 -1.07
C TYR A 12 -14.07 -21.21 -0.23
N ILE A 13 -14.96 -20.66 0.61
CA ILE A 13 -14.63 -19.56 1.52
C ILE A 13 -13.55 -19.99 2.53
N SER A 14 -13.69 -21.18 3.13
CA SER A 14 -12.70 -21.70 4.08
C SER A 14 -11.34 -21.91 3.42
N PHE A 15 -11.33 -22.43 2.19
CA PHE A 15 -10.08 -22.62 1.44
C PHE A 15 -9.44 -21.27 1.09
N LEU A 16 -10.21 -20.28 0.65
CA LEU A 16 -9.71 -18.92 0.36
C LEU A 16 -9.18 -18.22 1.61
N LEU A 17 -9.81 -18.44 2.76
CA LEU A 17 -9.30 -17.93 4.04
C LEU A 17 -7.93 -18.55 4.37
N ILE A 18 -7.84 -19.86 4.35
CA ILE A 18 -6.61 -20.58 4.68
C ILE A 18 -5.51 -20.18 3.68
N SER A 19 -5.79 -20.21 2.38
CA SER A 19 -4.78 -19.90 1.35
C SER A 19 -4.29 -18.47 1.43
N SER A 20 -5.18 -17.48 1.54
CA SER A 20 -4.78 -16.06 1.58
C SER A 20 -3.93 -15.73 2.81
N ILE A 21 -4.27 -16.31 3.98
CA ILE A 21 -3.49 -16.15 5.20
C ILE A 21 -2.16 -16.89 5.09
N SER A 22 -2.17 -18.17 4.70
CA SER A 22 -0.94 -18.98 4.62
C SER A 22 0.07 -18.44 3.62
N PHE A 23 -0.36 -18.04 2.41
CA PHE A 23 0.54 -17.41 1.44
C PHE A 23 1.17 -16.13 1.98
N ASN A 24 0.36 -15.28 2.62
CA ASN A 24 0.88 -14.04 3.15
C ASN A 24 1.86 -14.27 4.30
N PHE A 25 1.56 -15.19 5.23
CA PHE A 25 2.47 -15.53 6.31
C PHE A 25 3.79 -16.12 5.78
N TYR A 26 3.71 -17.08 4.85
CA TYR A 26 4.91 -17.70 4.31
C TYR A 26 5.87 -16.67 3.71
N TYR A 27 5.35 -15.75 2.88
CA TYR A 27 6.17 -14.74 2.21
C TYR A 27 6.46 -13.51 3.07
N GLY A 28 5.60 -13.17 4.03
CA GLY A 28 5.80 -12.08 4.97
C GLY A 28 6.85 -12.38 6.06
N TYR A 29 7.16 -13.66 6.24
CA TYR A 29 8.24 -14.09 7.14
C TYR A 29 9.58 -14.30 6.42
N LEU A 30 9.71 -13.96 5.16
CA LEU A 30 10.90 -14.22 4.36
C LEU A 30 11.47 -12.95 3.75
N GLY A 31 12.70 -12.60 4.13
CA GLY A 31 13.44 -11.46 3.62
C GLY A 31 12.95 -10.12 4.15
N VAL A 32 13.81 -9.12 4.07
CA VAL A 32 13.52 -7.73 4.44
C VAL A 32 14.15 -6.77 3.43
N PHE A 33 13.46 -5.68 3.19
CA PHE A 33 14.02 -4.47 2.60
C PHE A 33 13.91 -3.38 3.68
N PRO A 34 14.98 -3.18 4.49
CA PRO A 34 14.91 -2.51 5.79
C PRO A 34 14.12 -1.20 5.78
N ILE A 35 14.39 -0.31 4.82
CA ILE A 35 13.77 1.02 4.72
C ILE A 35 12.24 0.96 4.52
N ASP A 36 11.72 -0.10 3.88
CA ASP A 36 10.28 -0.25 3.60
C ASP A 36 9.59 -1.23 4.54
N SER A 37 10.31 -2.31 4.92
CA SER A 37 9.70 -3.43 5.66
C SER A 37 9.26 -3.06 7.07
N PHE A 38 9.89 -2.06 7.70
CA PHE A 38 9.60 -1.66 9.08
C PHE A 38 8.86 -0.32 9.21
N LEU A 39 8.53 0.33 8.10
CA LEU A 39 7.89 1.64 8.07
C LEU A 39 6.59 1.69 8.89
N ILE A 40 5.67 0.78 8.61
CA ILE A 40 4.36 0.73 9.30
C ILE A 40 4.48 0.05 10.67
N TYR A 41 5.49 -0.80 10.87
CA TYR A 41 5.80 -1.38 12.18
C TYR A 41 6.12 -0.27 13.20
N ASN A 42 7.05 0.62 12.86
CA ASN A 42 7.42 1.74 13.72
C ASN A 42 6.29 2.76 13.87
N ALA A 43 5.59 3.08 12.78
CA ALA A 43 4.47 4.01 12.83
C ALA A 43 3.31 3.51 13.72
N GLY A 44 2.98 2.22 13.65
CA GLY A 44 2.00 1.59 14.56
C GLY A 44 2.45 1.58 16.01
N TYR A 45 3.74 1.35 16.27
CA TYR A 45 4.33 1.45 17.61
C TYR A 45 4.28 2.89 18.15
N ASN A 46 4.57 3.90 17.32
CA ASN A 46 4.44 5.30 17.71
C ASN A 46 3.01 5.65 18.13
N VAL A 47 2.00 5.23 17.35
CA VAL A 47 0.59 5.46 17.69
C VAL A 47 0.21 4.72 18.99
N LEU A 48 0.73 3.52 19.23
CA LEU A 48 0.52 2.78 20.48
C LEU A 48 1.03 3.56 21.71
N ASN A 49 2.10 4.33 21.56
CA ASN A 49 2.67 5.18 22.60
C ASN A 49 2.09 6.62 22.62
N GLY A 50 0.99 6.87 21.90
CA GLY A 50 0.28 8.16 21.92
C GLY A 50 0.84 9.22 20.99
N PHE A 51 1.75 8.88 20.07
CA PHE A 51 2.28 9.79 19.07
C PHE A 51 1.49 9.72 17.76
N HIS A 52 1.20 10.87 17.18
CA HIS A 52 0.34 10.96 16.01
C HIS A 52 1.07 11.50 14.77
N PRO A 53 0.79 10.96 13.55
CA PRO A 53 1.30 11.54 12.32
C PRO A 53 0.86 12.99 12.15
N PHE A 54 1.67 13.80 11.49
CA PHE A 54 1.51 15.25 11.25
C PHE A 54 1.66 16.14 12.50
N LYS A 55 1.53 15.58 13.70
CA LYS A 55 1.73 16.27 14.97
C LYS A 55 3.13 16.01 15.53
N ASP A 56 3.48 14.75 15.68
CA ASP A 56 4.69 14.33 16.38
C ASP A 56 5.78 13.82 15.42
N TYR A 57 5.40 13.35 14.23
CA TYR A 57 6.34 12.99 13.17
C TYR A 57 5.82 13.40 11.79
N TRP A 58 6.77 13.81 10.94
CA TRP A 58 6.52 14.19 9.55
C TRP A 58 6.13 12.96 8.73
N SER A 59 5.02 13.03 8.01
CA SER A 59 4.52 11.92 7.22
C SER A 59 4.01 12.37 5.86
N ILE A 60 4.56 11.82 4.78
CA ILE A 60 4.09 12.02 3.40
C ILE A 60 3.09 10.93 2.96
N THR A 61 2.92 9.88 3.75
CA THR A 61 1.99 8.77 3.52
C THR A 61 0.74 8.92 4.39
N GLY A 62 -0.34 8.25 4.00
CA GLY A 62 -1.58 8.32 4.77
C GLY A 62 -1.46 7.70 6.17
N PRO A 63 -2.23 8.21 7.13
CA PRO A 63 -2.16 7.78 8.52
C PRO A 63 -2.94 6.48 8.79
N LEU A 64 -3.77 6.02 7.84
CA LEU A 64 -4.69 4.90 8.08
C LEU A 64 -3.97 3.64 8.53
N LEU A 65 -2.84 3.29 7.89
CA LEU A 65 -2.11 2.07 8.22
C LEU A 65 -1.46 2.14 9.60
N ASP A 66 -1.04 3.32 10.04
CA ASP A 66 -0.47 3.55 11.37
C ASP A 66 -1.48 3.17 12.45
N TYR A 67 -2.74 3.64 12.29
CA TYR A 67 -3.84 3.33 13.21
C TYR A 67 -4.34 1.88 13.10
N ILE A 68 -4.38 1.30 11.89
CA ILE A 68 -4.72 -0.13 11.76
C ILE A 68 -3.65 -0.97 12.44
N GLN A 69 -2.37 -0.70 12.21
CA GLN A 69 -1.28 -1.44 12.84
C GLN A 69 -1.27 -1.28 14.35
N PHE A 70 -1.56 -0.09 14.87
CA PHE A 70 -1.79 0.14 16.30
C PHE A 70 -2.83 -0.82 16.87
N ILE A 71 -3.97 -1.01 16.19
CA ILE A 71 -5.01 -1.95 16.65
C ILE A 71 -4.48 -3.39 16.68
N PHE A 72 -3.70 -3.81 15.70
CA PHE A 72 -3.10 -5.15 15.71
C PHE A 72 -2.08 -5.31 16.84
N PHE A 73 -1.29 -4.28 17.14
CA PHE A 73 -0.35 -4.31 18.24
C PHE A 73 -1.06 -4.31 19.61
N LEU A 74 -2.16 -3.59 19.72
CA LEU A 74 -2.98 -3.59 20.94
C LEU A 74 -3.61 -4.97 21.22
N LEU A 75 -4.02 -5.70 20.17
CA LEU A 75 -4.70 -6.99 20.28
C LEU A 75 -3.74 -8.19 20.38
N PHE A 76 -2.56 -8.11 19.79
CA PHE A 76 -1.66 -9.25 19.60
C PHE A 76 -0.19 -8.93 19.95
N ASP A 77 0.05 -7.89 20.74
CA ASP A 77 1.37 -7.39 21.15
C ASP A 77 2.22 -6.85 19.99
N VAL A 78 3.29 -6.12 20.35
CA VAL A 78 4.27 -5.57 19.41
C VAL A 78 5.23 -6.67 18.99
N ASN A 79 4.92 -7.35 17.89
CA ASN A 79 5.74 -8.44 17.36
C ASN A 79 5.53 -8.63 15.85
N TRP A 80 6.39 -9.43 15.21
CA TRP A 80 6.33 -9.69 13.77
C TRP A 80 5.06 -10.44 13.35
N PHE A 81 4.51 -11.29 14.22
CA PHE A 81 3.26 -12.00 13.93
C PHE A 81 2.09 -11.03 13.73
N SER A 82 1.87 -10.11 14.66
CA SER A 82 0.77 -9.12 14.57
C SER A 82 0.94 -8.20 13.36
N TYR A 83 2.18 -7.91 12.99
CA TYR A 83 2.51 -7.11 11.82
C TYR A 83 2.14 -7.82 10.50
N VAL A 84 2.57 -9.06 10.33
CA VAL A 84 2.23 -9.86 9.13
C VAL A 84 0.74 -10.22 9.10
N LEU A 85 0.11 -10.41 10.27
CA LEU A 85 -1.32 -10.69 10.38
C LEU A 85 -2.17 -9.54 9.80
N HIS A 86 -1.79 -8.29 10.02
CA HIS A 86 -2.45 -7.14 9.40
C HIS A 86 -2.49 -7.29 7.86
N ALA A 87 -1.35 -7.53 7.22
CA ALA A 87 -1.26 -7.73 5.78
C ALA A 87 -2.07 -8.96 5.31
N ALA A 88 -2.02 -10.06 6.07
CA ALA A 88 -2.75 -11.30 5.76
C ALA A 88 -4.28 -11.10 5.79
N ILE A 89 -4.79 -10.33 6.73
CA ILE A 89 -6.23 -10.00 6.80
C ILE A 89 -6.65 -9.14 5.61
N ILE A 90 -5.86 -8.16 5.20
CA ILE A 90 -6.18 -7.37 4.00
C ILE A 90 -6.12 -8.24 2.73
N ASN A 91 -5.16 -9.18 2.65
CA ASN A 91 -5.13 -10.16 1.56
C ASN A 91 -6.40 -11.02 1.51
N PHE A 92 -6.88 -11.46 2.68
CA PHE A 92 -8.15 -12.18 2.76
C PHE A 92 -9.34 -11.30 2.38
N ILE A 93 -9.40 -10.04 2.80
CA ILE A 93 -10.48 -9.11 2.46
C ILE A 93 -10.61 -8.94 0.95
N ILE A 94 -9.53 -8.67 0.22
CA ILE A 94 -9.61 -8.53 -1.24
C ILE A 94 -9.97 -9.85 -1.92
N THR A 95 -9.49 -10.97 -1.41
CA THR A 95 -9.77 -12.31 -1.93
C THR A 95 -11.24 -12.66 -1.80
N ILE A 96 -11.81 -12.53 -0.61
CA ILE A 96 -13.22 -12.87 -0.35
C ILE A 96 -14.17 -11.86 -1.00
N PHE A 97 -13.80 -10.57 -1.02
CA PHE A 97 -14.57 -9.57 -1.73
C PHE A 97 -14.64 -9.89 -3.23
N SER A 98 -13.52 -10.22 -3.87
CA SER A 98 -13.48 -10.58 -5.29
C SER A 98 -14.33 -11.81 -5.59
N PHE A 99 -14.29 -12.85 -4.74
CA PHE A 99 -15.13 -14.03 -4.85
C PHE A 99 -16.63 -13.69 -4.88
N TYR A 100 -17.08 -12.87 -3.93
CA TYR A 100 -18.48 -12.45 -3.89
C TYR A 100 -18.84 -11.48 -5.02
N PHE A 101 -17.94 -10.60 -5.41
CA PHE A 101 -18.13 -9.69 -6.53
C PHE A 101 -18.36 -10.45 -7.83
N PHE A 102 -17.51 -11.43 -8.15
CA PHE A 102 -17.64 -12.21 -9.37
C PHE A 102 -18.93 -13.02 -9.41
N ILE A 103 -19.32 -13.66 -8.30
CA ILE A 103 -20.61 -14.36 -8.20
C ILE A 103 -21.77 -13.39 -8.45
N LYS A 104 -21.74 -12.21 -7.83
CA LYS A 104 -22.77 -11.17 -8.01
C LYS A 104 -22.84 -10.64 -9.44
N MET A 105 -21.71 -10.59 -10.13
CA MET A 105 -21.67 -10.22 -11.55
C MET A 105 -22.09 -11.36 -12.50
N GLY A 106 -22.42 -12.55 -11.97
CA GLY A 106 -22.97 -13.69 -12.73
C GLY A 106 -21.95 -14.75 -13.12
N LEU A 107 -20.74 -14.73 -12.57
CA LEU A 107 -19.76 -15.80 -12.80
C LEU A 107 -20.12 -17.05 -11.99
N ASN A 108 -19.86 -18.23 -12.57
CA ASN A 108 -20.01 -19.50 -11.87
C ASN A 108 -19.11 -19.53 -10.61
N ILE A 109 -19.62 -20.18 -9.55
CA ILE A 109 -18.96 -20.23 -8.24
C ILE A 109 -17.55 -20.83 -8.29
N SER A 110 -17.32 -21.87 -9.12
CA SER A 110 -16.00 -22.50 -9.26
C SER A 110 -15.00 -21.61 -9.98
N PHE A 111 -15.41 -20.90 -11.03
CA PHE A 111 -14.55 -19.91 -11.67
C PHE A 111 -14.28 -18.71 -10.75
N SER A 112 -15.29 -18.24 -10.02
CA SER A 112 -15.10 -17.17 -9.01
C SER A 112 -14.07 -17.57 -7.97
N PHE A 113 -14.07 -18.83 -7.53
CA PHE A 113 -13.08 -19.38 -6.62
C PHE A 113 -11.67 -19.38 -7.24
N ILE A 114 -11.51 -19.87 -8.47
CA ILE A 114 -10.19 -19.94 -9.15
C ILE A 114 -9.57 -18.54 -9.31
N TYR A 115 -10.34 -17.58 -9.81
CA TYR A 115 -9.85 -16.20 -9.96
C TYR A 115 -9.48 -15.56 -8.62
N SER A 116 -10.30 -15.77 -7.58
CA SER A 116 -10.02 -15.23 -6.26
C SER A 116 -8.80 -15.89 -5.60
N LEU A 117 -8.57 -17.18 -5.85
CA LEU A 117 -7.36 -17.87 -5.42
C LEU A 117 -6.10 -17.25 -6.10
N CYS A 118 -6.15 -16.96 -7.40
CA CYS A 118 -5.06 -16.29 -8.08
C CYS A 118 -4.81 -14.87 -7.53
N ILE A 119 -5.89 -14.15 -7.14
CA ILE A 119 -5.76 -12.86 -6.47
C ILE A 119 -5.05 -13.02 -5.11
N SER A 120 -5.41 -14.02 -4.30
CA SER A 120 -4.78 -14.24 -2.99
C SER A 120 -3.27 -14.52 -3.07
N ILE A 121 -2.83 -15.11 -4.18
CA ILE A 121 -1.41 -15.39 -4.44
C ILE A 121 -0.65 -14.12 -4.86
N LEU A 122 -1.28 -13.23 -5.64
CA LEU A 122 -0.60 -12.10 -6.29
C LEU A 122 -0.82 -10.76 -5.59
N ALA A 123 -1.74 -10.61 -4.64
CA ALA A 123 -2.04 -9.33 -4.03
C ALA A 123 -0.99 -8.95 -2.97
N TYR A 124 -1.14 -9.42 -1.78
CA TYR A 124 -0.30 -9.01 -0.65
C TYR A 124 1.00 -9.83 -0.46
N PRO A 125 1.06 -11.16 -0.79
CA PRO A 125 2.23 -12.00 -0.52
C PRO A 125 3.54 -11.51 -1.17
N LEU A 126 3.46 -10.71 -2.22
CA LEU A 126 4.62 -10.14 -2.91
C LEU A 126 5.49 -9.25 -1.99
N ILE A 127 4.87 -8.53 -1.04
CA ILE A 127 5.55 -7.78 0.03
C ILE A 127 5.46 -8.52 1.36
N GLY A 128 4.29 -9.04 1.70
CA GLY A 128 4.00 -9.82 2.90
C GLY A 128 3.79 -9.00 4.17
N THR A 129 4.18 -7.73 4.20
CA THR A 129 4.02 -6.79 5.32
C THR A 129 3.12 -5.60 4.92
N PRO A 130 2.50 -4.87 5.88
CA PRO A 130 1.64 -3.73 5.57
C PRO A 130 2.36 -2.66 4.73
N PHE A 131 1.74 -2.29 3.61
CA PHE A 131 2.32 -1.33 2.67
C PHE A 131 1.25 -0.39 2.11
N VAL A 132 1.52 0.92 2.17
CA VAL A 132 0.53 1.98 1.87
C VAL A 132 -0.02 1.92 0.45
N ASP A 133 0.84 1.62 -0.53
CA ASP A 133 0.45 1.52 -1.94
C ASP A 133 -0.54 0.38 -2.19
N ILE A 134 -0.28 -0.80 -1.62
CA ILE A 134 -1.18 -1.96 -1.78
C ILE A 134 -2.54 -1.70 -1.15
N HIS A 135 -2.58 -1.12 0.06
CA HIS A 135 -3.85 -0.77 0.70
C HIS A 135 -4.65 0.21 -0.17
N ALA A 136 -3.99 1.27 -0.68
CA ALA A 136 -4.65 2.25 -1.52
C ALA A 136 -5.22 1.62 -2.81
N VAL A 137 -4.47 0.75 -3.48
CA VAL A 137 -4.95 0.04 -4.68
C VAL A 137 -6.09 -0.91 -4.35
N ILE A 138 -5.99 -1.70 -3.27
CA ILE A 138 -7.03 -2.66 -2.85
C ILE A 138 -8.33 -1.91 -2.50
N PHE A 139 -8.29 -0.89 -1.66
CA PHE A 139 -9.48 -0.13 -1.28
C PHE A 139 -10.08 0.62 -2.47
N SER A 140 -9.26 1.19 -3.36
CA SER A 140 -9.72 1.77 -4.62
C SER A 140 -10.44 0.75 -5.50
N LEU A 141 -9.87 -0.45 -5.68
CA LEU A 141 -10.48 -1.50 -6.49
C LEU A 141 -11.81 -1.97 -5.91
N ILE A 142 -11.88 -2.18 -4.58
CA ILE A 142 -13.12 -2.54 -3.89
C ILE A 142 -14.15 -1.42 -4.06
N SER A 143 -13.75 -0.15 -3.91
CA SER A 143 -14.61 1.02 -4.11
C SER A 143 -15.24 1.04 -5.52
N VAL A 144 -14.41 0.90 -6.56
CA VAL A 144 -14.89 0.85 -7.96
C VAL A 144 -15.80 -0.34 -8.20
N SER A 145 -15.46 -1.51 -7.65
CA SER A 145 -16.27 -2.72 -7.78
C SER A 145 -17.66 -2.55 -7.14
N LEU A 146 -17.72 -1.91 -5.97
CA LEU A 146 -18.99 -1.57 -5.30
C LEU A 146 -19.80 -0.57 -6.12
N MET A 147 -19.16 0.45 -6.69
CA MET A 147 -19.83 1.38 -7.60
C MET A 147 -20.43 0.63 -8.81
N ASN A 148 -19.67 -0.26 -9.43
CA ASN A 148 -20.13 -1.10 -10.54
C ASN A 148 -21.31 -2.00 -10.13
N LEU A 149 -21.32 -2.58 -8.92
CA LEU A 149 -22.49 -3.29 -8.38
C LEU A 149 -23.68 -2.36 -8.16
N GLY A 150 -23.45 -1.13 -7.71
CA GLY A 150 -24.50 -0.09 -7.58
C GLY A 150 -25.17 0.24 -8.91
N ILE A 151 -24.38 0.39 -9.97
CA ILE A 151 -24.84 0.59 -11.35
C ILE A 151 -25.57 -0.66 -11.85
N PHE A 152 -25.00 -1.86 -11.64
CA PHE A 152 -25.58 -3.11 -12.12
C PHE A 152 -26.93 -3.43 -11.48
N TYR A 153 -27.02 -3.33 -10.14
CA TYR A 153 -28.23 -3.66 -9.38
C TYR A 153 -29.18 -2.46 -9.15
N LYS A 154 -28.80 -1.25 -9.51
CA LYS A 154 -29.52 0.00 -9.23
C LYS A 154 -29.80 0.20 -7.73
N LYS A 155 -28.84 -0.15 -6.85
CA LYS A 155 -28.98 -0.06 -5.40
C LYS A 155 -28.04 0.98 -4.80
N ASN A 156 -28.61 1.94 -4.06
CA ASN A 156 -27.87 3.06 -3.48
C ASN A 156 -26.85 2.64 -2.41
N ASN A 157 -27.11 1.57 -1.66
CA ASN A 157 -26.21 1.12 -0.59
C ASN A 157 -24.77 0.84 -1.08
N PHE A 158 -24.62 0.37 -2.31
CA PHE A 158 -23.31 0.14 -2.89
C PHE A 158 -22.52 1.43 -3.12
N PHE A 159 -23.19 2.54 -3.42
CA PHE A 159 -22.54 3.85 -3.57
C PHE A 159 -22.06 4.37 -2.22
N TYR A 160 -22.79 4.13 -1.11
CA TYR A 160 -22.33 4.48 0.24
C TYR A 160 -21.04 3.75 0.60
N TYR A 161 -21.02 2.42 0.43
CA TYR A 161 -19.82 1.63 0.72
C TYR A 161 -18.66 1.99 -0.21
N SER A 162 -18.94 2.30 -1.48
CA SER A 162 -17.92 2.79 -2.42
C SER A 162 -17.29 4.09 -1.91
N ALA A 163 -18.09 5.04 -1.42
CA ALA A 163 -17.61 6.31 -0.87
C ALA A 163 -16.72 6.12 0.36
N ILE A 164 -17.10 5.23 1.28
CA ILE A 164 -16.27 4.90 2.46
C ILE A 164 -14.93 4.33 2.02
N LEU A 165 -14.92 3.36 1.10
CA LEU A 165 -13.70 2.68 0.66
C LEU A 165 -12.74 3.60 -0.09
N ILE A 166 -13.24 4.57 -0.87
CA ILE A 166 -12.35 5.53 -1.53
C ILE A 166 -11.71 6.51 -0.53
N ILE A 167 -12.39 6.83 0.56
CA ILE A 167 -11.82 7.62 1.66
C ILE A 167 -10.74 6.81 2.41
N LEU A 168 -11.00 5.55 2.72
CA LEU A 168 -9.97 4.67 3.32
C LEU A 168 -8.76 4.53 2.39
N SER A 169 -9.01 4.41 1.09
CA SER A 169 -7.94 4.40 0.10
C SER A 169 -7.12 5.70 0.12
N PHE A 170 -7.79 6.86 0.15
CA PHE A 170 -7.13 8.17 0.19
C PHE A 170 -6.29 8.34 1.46
N PHE A 171 -6.77 7.89 2.62
CA PHE A 171 -6.01 7.93 3.87
C PHE A 171 -4.96 6.81 4.01
N SER A 172 -4.91 5.87 3.07
CA SER A 172 -3.74 4.99 2.88
C SER A 172 -2.65 5.70 2.06
N LYS A 173 -3.02 6.23 0.88
CA LYS A 173 -2.14 7.02 0.00
C LYS A 173 -2.97 7.89 -0.93
N GLN A 174 -2.47 9.11 -1.24
CA GLN A 174 -3.15 10.11 -2.07
C GLN A 174 -3.46 9.58 -3.48
N ILE A 175 -2.50 8.88 -4.08
CA ILE A 175 -2.64 8.21 -5.38
C ILE A 175 -2.56 6.69 -5.18
N PRO A 176 -3.40 5.91 -5.86
CA PRO A 176 -4.29 6.25 -6.97
C PRO A 176 -5.62 6.90 -6.57
N SER A 177 -5.92 7.03 -5.28
CA SER A 177 -7.24 7.31 -4.72
C SER A 177 -7.88 8.59 -5.28
N ALA A 178 -7.10 9.68 -5.38
CA ALA A 178 -7.63 10.96 -5.91
C ALA A 178 -8.08 10.84 -7.38
N TYR A 179 -7.30 10.17 -8.23
CA TYR A 179 -7.67 9.97 -9.63
C TYR A 179 -8.88 9.03 -9.78
N ILE A 180 -8.93 7.98 -8.94
CA ILE A 180 -10.08 7.06 -8.91
C ILE A 180 -11.34 7.80 -8.46
N LEU A 181 -11.28 8.63 -7.42
CA LEU A 181 -12.40 9.44 -6.96
C LEU A 181 -12.97 10.33 -8.08
N LEU A 182 -12.09 11.05 -8.80
CA LEU A 182 -12.51 11.88 -9.94
C LEU A 182 -13.17 11.04 -11.03
N SER A 183 -12.59 9.89 -11.37
CA SER A 183 -13.17 8.99 -12.37
C SER A 183 -14.53 8.45 -11.94
N GLN A 184 -14.71 8.12 -10.66
CA GLN A 184 -15.99 7.65 -10.10
C GLN A 184 -17.08 8.72 -10.18
N ILE A 185 -16.77 9.98 -9.90
CA ILE A 185 -17.72 11.09 -10.07
C ILE A 185 -18.15 11.21 -11.52
N LEU A 186 -17.20 11.18 -12.48
CA LEU A 186 -17.51 11.25 -13.91
C LEU A 186 -18.35 10.06 -14.38
N ILE A 187 -18.02 8.84 -13.94
CA ILE A 187 -18.78 7.62 -14.26
C ILE A 187 -20.20 7.70 -13.70
N LEU A 188 -20.38 8.20 -12.47
CA LEU A 188 -21.72 8.39 -11.88
C LEU A 188 -22.54 9.42 -12.63
N LEU A 189 -21.95 10.56 -13.03
CA LEU A 189 -22.61 11.56 -13.84
C LEU A 189 -23.07 10.96 -15.18
N PHE A 190 -22.20 10.20 -15.84
CA PHE A 190 -22.55 9.55 -17.10
C PHE A 190 -23.66 8.49 -16.91
N TYR A 191 -23.59 7.67 -15.84
CA TYR A 191 -24.64 6.73 -15.49
C TYR A 191 -25.99 7.40 -15.23
N ILE A 192 -26.03 8.51 -14.49
CA ILE A 192 -27.25 9.26 -14.18
C ILE A 192 -27.87 9.80 -15.47
N TYR A 193 -27.03 10.36 -16.33
CA TYR A 193 -27.50 10.89 -17.61
C TYR A 193 -28.05 9.81 -18.55
N ALA A 194 -27.29 8.72 -18.73
CA ALA A 194 -27.59 7.70 -19.72
C ALA A 194 -28.62 6.65 -19.26
N CYS A 195 -28.68 6.32 -17.97
CA CYS A 195 -29.44 5.17 -17.47
C CYS A 195 -30.44 5.48 -16.37
N ASN A 196 -30.28 6.57 -15.62
CA ASN A 196 -31.03 6.81 -14.38
C ASN A 196 -32.03 7.97 -14.47
N LYS A 197 -32.47 8.31 -15.68
CA LYS A 197 -33.49 9.37 -15.92
C LYS A 197 -33.18 10.69 -15.19
N LYS A 198 -31.93 11.08 -15.11
CA LYS A 198 -31.42 12.26 -14.39
C LYS A 198 -31.74 12.28 -12.88
N ASN A 199 -31.89 11.13 -12.25
CA ASN A 199 -32.01 11.03 -10.79
C ASN A 199 -30.62 11.14 -10.15
N TYR A 200 -30.31 12.29 -9.56
CA TYR A 200 -29.02 12.59 -8.95
C TYR A 200 -28.81 11.97 -7.55
N LYS A 201 -29.80 11.29 -6.97
CA LYS A 201 -29.70 10.68 -5.64
C LYS A 201 -28.45 9.83 -5.41
N PRO A 202 -27.99 8.97 -6.35
CA PRO A 202 -26.74 8.21 -6.19
C PRO A 202 -25.51 9.09 -6.00
N LEU A 203 -25.37 10.16 -6.78
CA LEU A 203 -24.25 11.10 -6.68
C LEU A 203 -24.30 11.92 -5.39
N ILE A 204 -25.48 12.44 -5.04
CA ILE A 204 -25.68 13.21 -3.80
C ILE A 204 -25.31 12.35 -2.60
N ASN A 205 -25.80 11.12 -2.55
CA ASN A 205 -25.50 10.19 -1.46
C ASN A 205 -23.99 9.85 -1.39
N TYR A 206 -23.36 9.64 -2.54
CA TYR A 206 -21.92 9.37 -2.63
C TYR A 206 -21.10 10.54 -2.09
N LEU A 207 -21.40 11.77 -2.54
CA LEU A 207 -20.70 12.99 -2.09
C LEU A 207 -20.99 13.31 -0.62
N MET A 208 -22.22 13.07 -0.16
CA MET A 208 -22.60 13.26 1.25
C MET A 208 -21.77 12.36 2.19
N ILE A 209 -21.57 11.09 1.84
CA ILE A 209 -20.76 10.20 2.65
C ILE A 209 -19.29 10.63 2.65
N ILE A 210 -18.74 11.09 1.52
CA ILE A 210 -17.39 11.65 1.46
C ILE A 210 -17.28 12.85 2.40
N PHE A 211 -18.22 13.76 2.33
CA PHE A 211 -18.25 14.97 3.16
C PHE A 211 -18.34 14.63 4.66
N LEU A 212 -19.25 13.73 5.05
CA LEU A 212 -19.39 13.27 6.45
C LEU A 212 -18.12 12.56 6.94
N SER A 213 -17.48 11.75 6.11
CA SER A 213 -16.21 11.11 6.45
C SER A 213 -15.10 12.14 6.68
N PHE A 214 -15.09 13.21 5.88
CA PHE A 214 -14.13 14.30 6.05
C PHE A 214 -14.36 15.06 7.36
N ILE A 215 -15.61 15.36 7.72
CA ILE A 215 -15.97 15.96 9.01
C ILE A 215 -15.50 15.06 10.16
N PHE A 216 -15.75 13.76 10.09
CA PHE A 216 -15.31 12.81 11.10
C PHE A 216 -13.79 12.88 11.33
N ILE A 217 -13.02 12.98 10.25
CA ILE A 217 -11.55 13.08 10.31
C ILE A 217 -11.12 14.42 10.92
N LEU A 218 -11.77 15.53 10.57
CA LEU A 218 -11.48 16.83 11.17
C LEU A 218 -11.76 16.83 12.69
N VAL A 219 -12.85 16.19 13.11
CA VAL A 219 -13.17 16.00 14.55
C VAL A 219 -12.09 15.14 15.22
N PHE A 220 -11.67 14.07 14.57
CA PHE A 220 -10.59 13.22 15.08
C PHE A 220 -9.27 14.00 15.22
N PHE A 221 -8.92 14.84 14.24
CA PHE A 221 -7.72 15.70 14.32
C PHE A 221 -7.82 16.70 15.46
N PHE A 222 -9.00 17.31 15.65
CA PHE A 222 -9.23 18.25 16.73
C PHE A 222 -9.09 17.59 18.12
N ILE A 223 -9.65 16.40 18.32
CA ILE A 223 -9.58 15.67 19.60
C ILE A 223 -8.13 15.28 19.95
N ASN A 224 -7.29 14.99 18.95
CA ASN A 224 -5.90 14.56 19.15
C ASN A 224 -4.89 15.70 18.98
N ASP A 225 -5.34 16.97 18.90
CA ASP A 225 -4.50 18.15 18.65
C ASP A 225 -3.58 18.03 17.42
N ILE A 226 -4.05 17.38 16.37
CA ILE A 226 -3.30 17.24 15.11
C ILE A 226 -3.49 18.51 14.29
N PRO A 227 -2.40 19.28 13.99
CA PRO A 227 -2.52 20.54 13.25
C PRO A 227 -2.95 20.30 11.80
N ILE A 228 -4.12 20.84 11.41
CA ILE A 228 -4.63 20.72 10.03
C ILE A 228 -3.64 21.29 9.02
N LYS A 229 -2.93 22.38 9.37
CA LYS A 229 -1.88 22.97 8.52
C LYS A 229 -0.78 21.93 8.20
N ASN A 230 -0.33 21.20 9.20
CA ASN A 230 0.70 20.17 9.01
C ASN A 230 0.19 19.03 8.12
N PHE A 231 -1.03 18.56 8.34
CA PHE A 231 -1.66 17.58 7.47
C PHE A 231 -1.70 18.05 6.02
N ILE A 232 -2.15 19.29 5.76
CA ILE A 232 -2.20 19.85 4.40
C ILE A 232 -0.81 19.94 3.78
N VAL A 233 0.19 20.45 4.51
CA VAL A 233 1.55 20.60 3.99
C VAL A 233 2.20 19.23 3.75
N GLN A 234 2.18 18.36 4.75
CA GLN A 234 2.92 17.08 4.71
C GLN A 234 2.24 16.04 3.81
N TYR A 235 0.91 15.99 3.79
CA TYR A 235 0.16 14.95 3.09
C TYR A 235 -0.38 15.37 1.73
N ILE A 236 -0.65 16.65 1.51
CA ILE A 236 -1.24 17.12 0.24
C ILE A 236 -0.21 17.87 -0.59
N LEU A 237 0.31 18.98 -0.07
CA LEU A 237 1.06 19.94 -0.87
C LEU A 237 2.48 19.47 -1.20
N TYR A 238 3.21 18.93 -0.23
CA TYR A 238 4.56 18.43 -0.47
C TYR A 238 4.56 17.19 -1.39
N PRO A 239 3.75 16.15 -1.16
CA PRO A 239 3.65 15.02 -2.11
C PRO A 239 3.18 15.43 -3.51
N ALA A 240 2.33 16.44 -3.63
CA ALA A 240 1.94 16.98 -4.94
C ALA A 240 3.13 17.59 -5.69
N SER A 241 4.06 18.25 -4.98
CA SER A 241 5.30 18.78 -5.61
C SER A 241 6.20 17.66 -6.12
N ILE A 242 6.37 16.58 -5.34
CA ILE A 242 7.11 15.38 -5.77
C ILE A 242 6.46 14.73 -7.00
N GLY A 243 5.13 14.59 -6.98
CA GLY A 243 4.38 14.03 -8.10
C GLY A 243 4.54 14.83 -9.39
N SER A 244 4.58 16.16 -9.29
CA SER A 244 4.84 17.06 -10.41
C SER A 244 6.24 16.84 -11.01
N GLU A 245 7.28 16.80 -10.18
CA GLU A 245 8.65 16.53 -10.62
C GLU A 245 8.76 15.15 -11.30
N ARG A 246 8.22 14.11 -10.67
CA ARG A 246 8.21 12.75 -11.25
C ARG A 246 7.46 12.65 -12.57
N THR A 247 6.39 13.44 -12.74
CA THR A 247 5.64 13.47 -14.01
C THR A 247 6.48 14.05 -15.14
N LEU A 248 7.29 15.07 -14.87
CA LEU A 248 8.22 15.64 -15.86
C LEU A 248 9.34 14.67 -16.26
N GLU A 249 9.75 13.78 -15.35
CA GLU A 249 10.78 12.78 -15.60
C GLU A 249 10.25 11.50 -16.25
N LEU A 250 8.93 11.37 -16.48
CA LEU A 250 8.36 10.17 -17.11
C LEU A 250 8.89 9.98 -18.52
N SER A 251 9.62 8.90 -18.73
CA SER A 251 10.06 8.50 -20.06
C SER A 251 9.06 7.50 -20.65
N PHE A 252 8.44 7.90 -21.76
CA PHE A 252 7.45 7.10 -22.48
C PHE A 252 8.13 6.15 -23.48
N THR A 253 8.85 5.14 -23.00
CA THR A 253 9.39 4.09 -23.85
C THR A 253 8.42 2.92 -23.98
N PHE A 254 8.44 2.20 -25.11
CA PHE A 254 7.59 1.03 -25.34
C PHE A 254 7.68 0.00 -24.20
N ASN A 255 8.89 -0.28 -23.72
CA ASN A 255 9.10 -1.23 -22.63
C ASN A 255 8.48 -0.78 -21.31
N LYS A 256 8.56 0.52 -20.98
CA LYS A 256 7.99 1.05 -19.72
C LYS A 256 6.47 1.11 -19.75
N ILE A 257 5.86 1.39 -20.91
CA ILE A 257 4.40 1.52 -21.03
C ILE A 257 3.76 0.17 -21.33
N ILE A 258 4.25 -0.56 -22.32
CA ILE A 258 3.60 -1.77 -22.82
C ILE A 258 4.29 -3.03 -22.32
N GLY A 259 5.61 -3.12 -22.44
CA GLY A 259 6.36 -4.33 -22.10
C GLY A 259 6.17 -4.76 -20.66
N GLN A 260 6.18 -3.81 -19.73
CA GLN A 260 6.02 -4.03 -18.31
C GLN A 260 4.59 -4.47 -17.93
N PHE A 261 3.56 -3.88 -18.53
CA PHE A 261 2.15 -4.14 -18.25
C PHE A 261 1.45 -5.05 -19.26
N LYS A 262 2.20 -5.74 -20.13
CA LYS A 262 1.66 -6.54 -21.23
C LYS A 262 0.55 -7.52 -20.82
N PHE A 263 0.67 -8.19 -19.68
CA PHE A 263 -0.36 -9.13 -19.23
C PHE A 263 -1.61 -8.42 -18.71
N ILE A 264 -1.49 -7.20 -18.18
CA ILE A 264 -2.65 -6.36 -17.84
C ILE A 264 -3.38 -5.99 -19.13
N TYR A 265 -2.66 -5.48 -20.15
CA TYR A 265 -3.29 -5.15 -21.43
C TYR A 265 -3.91 -6.39 -22.10
N LEU A 266 -3.22 -7.53 -22.11
CA LEU A 266 -3.77 -8.79 -22.64
C LEU A 266 -5.06 -9.21 -21.92
N SER A 267 -5.16 -9.00 -20.60
CA SER A 267 -6.37 -9.30 -19.84
C SER A 267 -7.55 -8.35 -20.16
N LEU A 268 -7.26 -7.15 -20.67
CA LEU A 268 -8.26 -6.16 -21.08
C LEU A 268 -8.72 -6.32 -22.55
N LEU A 269 -7.97 -7.01 -23.39
CA LEU A 269 -8.34 -7.18 -24.81
C LEU A 269 -9.73 -7.79 -25.03
N PRO A 270 -10.15 -8.86 -24.31
CA PRO A 270 -11.50 -9.38 -24.47
C PRO A 270 -12.57 -8.36 -24.07
N ILE A 271 -12.31 -7.53 -23.05
CA ILE A 271 -13.20 -6.44 -22.62
C ILE A 271 -13.37 -5.42 -23.77
N LEU A 272 -12.25 -5.00 -24.40
CA LEU A 272 -12.30 -4.10 -25.55
C LEU A 272 -13.09 -4.70 -26.72
N GLY A 273 -12.91 -6.00 -26.98
CA GLY A 273 -13.69 -6.72 -27.99
C GLY A 273 -15.20 -6.68 -27.72
N VAL A 274 -15.59 -6.90 -26.44
CA VAL A 274 -17.01 -6.79 -26.04
C VAL A 274 -17.53 -5.36 -26.17
N ILE A 275 -16.76 -4.34 -25.79
CA ILE A 275 -17.14 -2.93 -25.96
C ILE A 275 -17.43 -2.64 -27.44
N LEU A 276 -16.57 -3.07 -28.36
CA LEU A 276 -16.78 -2.87 -29.80
C LEU A 276 -18.07 -3.57 -30.31
N ILE A 277 -18.38 -4.76 -29.78
CA ILE A 277 -19.64 -5.47 -30.09
C ILE A 277 -20.85 -4.68 -29.58
N LEU A 278 -20.79 -4.14 -28.35
CA LEU A 278 -21.88 -3.39 -27.74
C LEU A 278 -22.11 -2.05 -28.46
N LEU A 279 -21.06 -1.36 -28.90
CA LEU A 279 -21.17 -0.11 -29.66
C LEU A 279 -21.84 -0.30 -31.03
N LYS A 280 -21.68 -1.48 -31.66
CA LYS A 280 -22.37 -1.81 -32.91
C LYS A 280 -23.85 -2.14 -32.72
N LYS A 281 -24.28 -2.57 -31.52
CA LYS A 281 -25.68 -2.79 -31.18
C LYS A 281 -26.31 -1.42 -30.91
N LYS A 282 -27.50 -1.12 -31.55
CA LYS A 282 -28.21 0.14 -31.28
C LYS A 282 -28.44 0.33 -29.78
N ILE A 283 -27.83 1.38 -29.20
CA ILE A 283 -27.79 1.69 -27.74
C ILE A 283 -29.15 2.16 -27.23
N LYS A 284 -30.23 1.49 -27.61
CA LYS A 284 -31.61 1.78 -27.09
C LYS A 284 -31.93 0.97 -25.81
N ASN A 285 -31.11 -0.04 -25.47
CA ASN A 285 -31.36 -0.89 -24.32
C ASN A 285 -30.53 -0.41 -23.10
N ILE A 286 -31.23 -0.02 -22.03
CA ILE A 286 -30.63 0.46 -20.77
C ILE A 286 -29.67 -0.58 -20.16
N GLU A 287 -29.93 -1.88 -20.31
CA GLU A 287 -29.05 -2.92 -19.80
C GLU A 287 -27.71 -2.93 -20.54
N ILE A 288 -27.74 -2.83 -21.87
CA ILE A 288 -26.52 -2.74 -22.70
C ILE A 288 -25.73 -1.49 -22.33
N THR A 289 -26.40 -0.36 -22.12
CA THR A 289 -25.75 0.90 -21.73
C THR A 289 -25.07 0.78 -20.36
N ARG A 290 -25.71 0.14 -19.36
CA ARG A 290 -25.11 -0.10 -18.04
C ARG A 290 -23.85 -0.97 -18.14
N ASP A 291 -23.93 -2.07 -18.88
CA ASP A 291 -22.80 -2.97 -19.06
C ASP A 291 -21.63 -2.27 -19.78
N LEU A 292 -21.95 -1.42 -20.76
CA LEU A 292 -20.95 -0.58 -21.43
C LEU A 292 -20.28 0.40 -20.45
N ILE A 293 -21.04 1.04 -19.57
CA ILE A 293 -20.50 1.93 -18.53
C ILE A 293 -19.55 1.17 -17.60
N ILE A 294 -19.91 -0.03 -17.14
CA ILE A 294 -19.09 -0.87 -16.27
C ILE A 294 -17.79 -1.28 -16.98
N LEU A 295 -17.86 -1.66 -18.25
CA LEU A 295 -16.67 -2.05 -19.02
C LEU A 295 -15.73 -0.85 -19.28
N ILE A 296 -16.30 0.32 -19.64
CA ILE A 296 -15.52 1.55 -19.82
C ILE A 296 -14.89 1.98 -18.48
N SER A 297 -15.65 1.92 -17.37
CA SER A 297 -15.13 2.15 -16.02
C SER A 297 -13.92 1.24 -15.72
N THR A 298 -14.02 -0.03 -16.05
CA THR A 298 -12.93 -1.00 -15.85
C THR A 298 -11.66 -0.60 -16.64
N ILE A 299 -11.82 -0.17 -17.89
CA ILE A 299 -10.67 0.30 -18.71
C ILE A 299 -10.06 1.57 -18.13
N ILE A 300 -10.88 2.59 -17.80
CA ILE A 300 -10.40 3.87 -17.24
C ILE A 300 -9.62 3.63 -15.95
N VAL A 301 -10.18 2.84 -15.04
CA VAL A 301 -9.54 2.52 -13.75
C VAL A 301 -8.23 1.76 -13.94
N SER A 302 -8.19 0.83 -14.90
CA SER A 302 -6.96 0.10 -15.26
C SER A 302 -5.84 1.04 -15.72
N LEU A 303 -6.19 2.00 -16.59
CA LEU A 303 -5.23 3.00 -17.07
C LEU A 303 -4.76 3.93 -15.96
N ILE A 304 -5.65 4.31 -15.03
CA ILE A 304 -5.28 5.09 -13.84
C ILE A 304 -4.29 4.31 -12.97
N PHE A 305 -4.54 3.02 -12.69
CA PHE A 305 -3.61 2.21 -11.91
C PHE A 305 -2.25 2.08 -12.59
N ILE A 306 -2.20 1.86 -13.92
CA ILE A 306 -0.95 1.80 -14.68
C ILE A 306 -0.20 3.15 -14.58
N TYR A 307 -0.90 4.26 -14.80
CA TYR A 307 -0.32 5.60 -14.71
C TYR A 307 0.25 5.88 -13.31
N CYS A 308 -0.51 5.59 -12.25
CA CYS A 308 -0.05 5.76 -10.89
C CYS A 308 1.18 4.89 -10.58
N GLN A 309 1.21 3.66 -11.09
CA GLN A 309 2.33 2.75 -10.96
C GLN A 309 3.61 3.28 -11.64
N MET A 310 3.46 3.94 -12.77
CA MET A 310 4.59 4.59 -13.47
C MET A 310 5.12 5.78 -12.69
N ILE A 311 4.26 6.65 -12.14
CA ILE A 311 4.66 7.82 -11.35
C ILE A 311 5.34 7.41 -10.05
N THR A 312 4.80 6.40 -9.35
CA THR A 312 5.36 5.94 -8.08
C THR A 312 6.64 5.12 -8.27
N ARG A 313 6.97 4.72 -9.49
CA ARG A 313 8.07 3.80 -9.84
C ARG A 313 7.94 2.40 -9.20
N ASN A 314 6.82 2.09 -8.59
CA ASN A 314 6.50 0.80 -7.97
C ASN A 314 5.89 -0.15 -9.00
N GLN A 315 6.69 -0.96 -9.64
CA GLN A 315 6.30 -1.76 -10.82
C GLN A 315 5.47 -3.00 -10.52
N ILE A 316 5.20 -3.30 -9.26
CA ILE A 316 4.90 -4.67 -8.82
C ILE A 316 3.48 -4.81 -8.28
N LEU A 317 2.92 -3.72 -7.77
CA LEU A 317 1.79 -3.76 -6.85
C LEU A 317 0.42 -3.99 -7.51
N ILE A 318 0.34 -3.95 -8.85
CA ILE A 318 -0.94 -4.04 -9.58
C ILE A 318 -1.11 -5.34 -10.37
N PHE A 319 -0.20 -6.30 -10.30
CA PHE A 319 -0.32 -7.53 -11.10
C PHE A 319 -1.44 -8.46 -10.66
N PHE A 320 -1.93 -8.36 -9.42
CA PHE A 320 -3.12 -9.06 -8.96
C PHE A 320 -4.41 -8.59 -9.66
N LEU A 321 -4.37 -7.48 -10.38
CA LEU A 321 -5.47 -7.02 -11.25
C LEU A 321 -5.67 -7.91 -12.48
N ILE A 322 -4.65 -8.68 -12.90
CA ILE A 322 -4.76 -9.57 -14.06
C ILE A 322 -5.87 -10.60 -13.85
N PRO A 323 -5.86 -11.45 -12.79
CA PRO A 323 -6.96 -12.36 -12.52
C PRO A 323 -8.30 -11.64 -12.33
N TYR A 324 -8.33 -10.44 -11.76
CA TYR A 324 -9.55 -9.64 -11.62
C TYR A 324 -10.13 -9.25 -13.00
N TYR A 325 -9.32 -8.72 -13.92
CA TYR A 325 -9.76 -8.35 -15.27
C TYR A 325 -10.13 -9.55 -16.13
N LEU A 326 -9.43 -10.68 -15.98
CA LEU A 326 -9.77 -11.92 -16.68
C LEU A 326 -11.13 -12.47 -16.23
N ALA A 327 -11.48 -12.37 -14.94
CA ALA A 327 -12.82 -12.72 -14.46
C ALA A 327 -13.91 -11.84 -15.10
N ILE A 328 -13.71 -10.52 -15.16
CA ILE A 328 -14.62 -9.60 -15.85
C ILE A 328 -14.69 -9.94 -17.35
N SER A 329 -13.55 -10.21 -17.97
CA SER A 329 -13.47 -10.64 -19.37
C SER A 329 -14.31 -11.90 -19.61
N GLN A 330 -14.23 -12.91 -18.74
CA GLN A 330 -15.04 -14.12 -18.86
C GLN A 330 -16.53 -13.83 -18.72
N ILE A 331 -16.94 -13.03 -17.73
CA ILE A 331 -18.35 -12.66 -17.51
C ILE A 331 -18.96 -12.08 -18.80
N TYR A 332 -18.31 -11.08 -19.35
CA TYR A 332 -18.87 -10.33 -20.47
C TYR A 332 -18.66 -10.98 -21.84
N THR A 333 -17.59 -11.73 -22.04
CA THR A 333 -17.42 -12.54 -23.26
C THR A 333 -18.45 -13.65 -23.30
N THR A 334 -18.73 -14.32 -22.19
CA THR A 334 -19.81 -15.34 -22.11
C THR A 334 -21.17 -14.72 -22.40
N LYS A 335 -21.45 -13.51 -21.90
CA LYS A 335 -22.74 -12.84 -22.09
C LYS A 335 -22.97 -12.34 -23.52
N TYR A 336 -21.92 -11.79 -24.18
CA TYR A 336 -22.09 -11.04 -25.44
C TYR A 336 -21.39 -11.63 -26.65
N TRP A 337 -20.32 -12.38 -26.47
CA TRP A 337 -19.53 -12.91 -27.58
C TRP A 337 -19.89 -14.36 -27.95
N ASN A 338 -20.36 -15.14 -26.96
CA ASN A 338 -20.81 -16.53 -27.07
C ASN A 338 -19.83 -17.47 -27.85
N ARG A 339 -18.53 -17.20 -27.84
CA ARG A 339 -17.50 -18.04 -28.45
C ARG A 339 -16.82 -18.88 -27.37
N LYS A 340 -17.12 -20.20 -27.37
CA LYS A 340 -16.53 -21.17 -26.42
C LYS A 340 -15.00 -21.21 -26.47
N SER A 341 -14.38 -20.85 -27.61
CA SER A 341 -12.93 -20.81 -27.79
C SER A 341 -12.20 -19.72 -27.01
N VAL A 342 -12.90 -18.68 -26.52
CA VAL A 342 -12.27 -17.58 -25.76
C VAL A 342 -11.95 -18.02 -24.32
N LEU A 343 -12.75 -18.91 -23.73
CA LEU A 343 -12.56 -19.35 -22.35
C LEU A 343 -11.21 -20.06 -22.10
N PRO A 344 -10.78 -21.03 -22.93
CA PRO A 344 -9.45 -21.65 -22.76
C PRO A 344 -8.31 -20.62 -22.80
N ILE A 345 -8.39 -19.62 -23.69
CA ILE A 345 -7.37 -18.57 -23.81
C ILE A 345 -7.30 -17.74 -22.52
N ILE A 346 -8.45 -17.36 -21.97
CA ILE A 346 -8.54 -16.63 -20.68
C ILE A 346 -7.92 -17.46 -19.54
N LEU A 347 -8.21 -18.76 -19.47
CA LEU A 347 -7.68 -19.63 -18.42
C LEU A 347 -6.17 -19.89 -18.57
N ILE A 348 -5.68 -20.07 -19.79
CA ILE A 348 -4.23 -20.20 -20.05
C ILE A 348 -3.52 -18.90 -19.63
N LEU A 349 -4.05 -17.74 -20.02
CA LEU A 349 -3.48 -16.46 -19.65
C LEU A 349 -3.48 -16.26 -18.13
N LEU A 350 -4.54 -16.66 -17.44
CA LEU A 350 -4.64 -16.65 -15.98
C LEU A 350 -3.52 -17.47 -15.33
N LEU A 351 -3.37 -18.72 -15.75
CA LEU A 351 -2.38 -19.64 -15.16
C LEU A 351 -0.94 -19.17 -15.44
N VAL A 352 -0.64 -18.82 -16.70
CA VAL A 352 0.69 -18.37 -17.10
C VAL A 352 1.08 -17.08 -16.40
N SER A 353 0.18 -16.09 -16.33
CA SER A 353 0.49 -14.83 -15.65
C SER A 353 0.62 -15.01 -14.14
N THR A 354 -0.25 -15.81 -13.51
CA THR A 354 -0.17 -16.09 -12.08
C THR A 354 1.13 -16.80 -11.72
N ALA A 355 1.49 -17.87 -12.44
CA ALA A 355 2.74 -18.59 -12.22
C ALA A 355 3.96 -17.69 -12.40
N LYS A 356 4.00 -16.90 -13.49
CA LYS A 356 5.11 -15.98 -13.79
C LYS A 356 5.33 -14.94 -12.70
N TYR A 357 4.25 -14.25 -12.27
CA TYR A 357 4.39 -13.18 -11.29
C TYR A 357 4.56 -13.72 -9.88
N HIS A 358 3.99 -14.88 -9.57
CA HIS A 358 4.29 -15.61 -8.34
C HIS A 358 5.77 -15.96 -8.25
N GLN A 359 6.35 -16.55 -9.31
CA GLN A 359 7.79 -16.86 -9.33
C GLN A 359 8.62 -15.60 -9.10
N ARG A 360 8.39 -14.55 -9.89
CA ARG A 360 9.22 -13.35 -9.88
C ARG A 360 9.12 -12.55 -8.58
N PHE A 361 7.92 -12.37 -8.04
CA PHE A 361 7.71 -11.43 -6.94
C PHE A 361 7.56 -12.10 -5.58
N ASN A 362 7.04 -13.33 -5.52
CA ASN A 362 6.93 -14.05 -4.26
C ASN A 362 8.17 -14.90 -3.98
N ASN A 363 8.59 -15.74 -4.93
CA ASN A 363 9.74 -16.63 -4.72
C ASN A 363 11.07 -15.88 -4.82
N GLU A 364 11.29 -15.12 -5.90
CA GLU A 364 12.53 -14.37 -6.14
C GLU A 364 12.58 -13.04 -5.38
N LYS A 365 11.50 -12.67 -4.67
CA LYS A 365 11.43 -11.43 -3.87
C LYS A 365 11.88 -10.18 -4.62
N LYS A 366 11.46 -10.03 -5.88
CA LYS A 366 11.87 -8.91 -6.73
C LYS A 366 11.57 -7.54 -6.14
N PHE A 367 10.56 -7.40 -5.28
CA PHE A 367 10.26 -6.15 -4.56
C PHE A 367 11.39 -5.76 -3.60
N MET A 368 12.07 -6.74 -3.03
CA MET A 368 13.18 -6.55 -2.09
C MET A 368 14.56 -6.61 -2.78
N ASP A 369 14.56 -6.73 -4.12
CA ASP A 369 15.77 -6.96 -4.95
C ASP A 369 16.62 -8.15 -4.48
N LEU A 370 15.97 -9.22 -3.98
CA LEU A 370 16.62 -10.45 -3.49
C LEU A 370 16.70 -11.53 -4.59
N ASP A 371 16.73 -11.16 -5.86
CA ASP A 371 16.86 -12.12 -6.97
C ASP A 371 18.06 -13.06 -6.76
N GLY A 372 17.83 -14.37 -6.71
CA GLY A 372 18.89 -15.37 -6.59
C GLY A 372 19.42 -15.59 -5.17
N TYR A 373 18.76 -15.09 -4.12
CA TYR A 373 19.16 -15.35 -2.74
C TYR A 373 19.18 -16.86 -2.43
N ASP A 374 20.12 -17.28 -1.58
CA ASP A 374 20.16 -18.65 -1.07
C ASP A 374 19.33 -18.77 0.21
N ILE A 375 18.28 -19.58 0.17
CA ILE A 375 17.40 -19.84 1.31
C ILE A 375 18.11 -20.50 2.49
N ASN A 376 19.25 -21.16 2.25
CA ASN A 376 20.05 -21.80 3.30
C ASN A 376 20.85 -20.79 4.14
N LEU A 377 21.10 -19.60 3.60
CA LEU A 377 21.81 -18.52 4.32
C LEU A 377 20.89 -17.71 5.23
N VAL A 378 19.56 -17.89 5.11
CA VAL A 378 18.57 -17.10 5.83
C VAL A 378 18.60 -17.42 7.33
N LEU A 379 18.66 -16.40 8.16
CA LEU A 379 18.76 -16.53 9.61
C LEU A 379 17.50 -16.12 10.35
N ASN A 380 17.21 -16.73 11.50
CA ASN A 380 16.05 -16.37 12.32
C ASN A 380 16.33 -15.07 13.11
N SER A 381 15.52 -14.04 12.90
CA SER A 381 15.68 -12.73 13.54
C SER A 381 15.42 -12.73 15.05
N LYS A 382 14.96 -13.85 15.64
CA LYS A 382 14.87 -14.02 17.10
C LYS A 382 16.20 -13.76 17.79
N VAL A 383 17.32 -13.96 17.10
CA VAL A 383 18.67 -13.66 17.63
C VAL A 383 18.93 -12.17 17.81
N ILE A 384 18.20 -11.29 17.13
CA ILE A 384 18.22 -9.84 17.30
C ILE A 384 17.32 -9.46 18.48
N ASP A 385 16.04 -9.89 18.40
CA ASP A 385 15.05 -9.64 19.43
C ASP A 385 13.90 -10.65 19.33
N SER A 386 13.28 -10.97 20.49
CA SER A 386 12.14 -11.89 20.55
C SER A 386 10.90 -11.37 19.79
N THR A 387 10.72 -10.06 19.67
CA THR A 387 9.62 -9.44 18.94
C THR A 387 9.68 -9.70 17.42
N LEU A 388 10.86 -9.98 16.89
CA LEU A 388 11.09 -10.34 15.49
C LEU A 388 11.08 -11.85 15.25
N SER A 389 10.64 -12.64 16.22
CA SER A 389 10.68 -14.11 16.15
C SER A 389 9.93 -14.64 14.92
N GLY A 390 10.57 -15.60 14.24
CA GLY A 390 10.05 -16.24 13.03
C GLY A 390 10.40 -15.52 11.72
N LEU A 391 10.72 -14.24 11.74
CA LEU A 391 11.24 -13.54 10.56
C LEU A 391 12.56 -14.17 10.14
N LYS A 392 12.63 -14.60 8.91
CA LYS A 392 13.80 -15.14 8.23
C LYS A 392 14.57 -14.00 7.59
N TRP A 393 15.65 -13.58 8.25
CA TRP A 393 16.42 -12.40 7.87
C TRP A 393 17.33 -12.67 6.69
N ILE A 394 17.18 -11.89 5.65
CA ILE A 394 18.11 -11.67 4.55
C ILE A 394 17.76 -10.32 3.90
N SER A 395 18.75 -9.52 3.56
CA SER A 395 18.61 -8.21 2.91
C SER A 395 19.53 -8.11 1.70
N LEU A 396 19.27 -7.15 0.82
CA LEU A 396 20.06 -6.94 -0.40
C LEU A 396 21.54 -6.67 -0.09
N ASP A 397 21.82 -5.82 0.89
CA ASP A 397 23.18 -5.36 1.18
C ASP A 397 24.07 -6.45 1.81
N PHE A 398 23.47 -7.52 2.32
CA PHE A 398 24.13 -8.66 2.95
C PHE A 398 23.59 -10.00 2.44
N ILE A 399 23.27 -10.07 1.15
CA ILE A 399 22.63 -11.25 0.56
C ILE A 399 23.45 -12.52 0.70
N ASP A 400 24.78 -12.41 0.65
CA ASP A 400 25.73 -13.53 0.80
C ASP A 400 26.17 -13.76 2.25
N GLU A 401 26.03 -12.78 3.15
CA GLU A 401 26.55 -12.82 4.51
C GLU A 401 25.57 -12.20 5.54
N PRO A 402 24.34 -12.70 5.66
CA PRO A 402 23.32 -12.13 6.54
C PRO A 402 23.69 -12.20 8.04
N ASP A 403 24.60 -13.11 8.42
CA ASP A 403 25.15 -13.21 9.77
C ASP A 403 25.95 -11.95 10.17
N LYS A 404 26.67 -11.34 9.24
CA LYS A 404 27.39 -10.08 9.48
C LYS A 404 26.44 -8.94 9.78
N GLU A 405 25.34 -8.83 9.03
CA GLU A 405 24.32 -7.80 9.28
C GLU A 405 23.67 -7.99 10.67
N ILE A 406 23.23 -9.20 10.97
CA ILE A 406 22.64 -9.52 12.28
C ILE A 406 23.59 -9.19 13.43
N LYS A 407 24.89 -9.49 13.29
CA LYS A 407 25.89 -9.14 14.29
C LYS A 407 26.03 -7.63 14.48
N LEU A 408 26.03 -6.86 13.38
CA LEU A 408 26.05 -5.40 13.43
C LEU A 408 24.80 -4.84 14.13
N ILE A 409 23.62 -5.36 13.81
CA ILE A 409 22.35 -4.96 14.44
C ILE A 409 22.37 -5.27 15.95
N LYS A 410 22.83 -6.45 16.36
CA LYS A 410 22.93 -6.82 17.78
C LYS A 410 23.89 -5.90 18.54
N ASN A 411 25.10 -5.68 18.03
CA ASN A 411 26.06 -4.78 18.65
C ASN A 411 25.50 -3.35 18.75
N THR A 412 24.78 -2.90 17.73
CA THR A 412 24.10 -1.60 17.73
C THR A 412 23.02 -1.54 18.81
N LYS A 413 22.19 -2.59 18.95
CA LYS A 413 21.17 -2.66 20.01
C LYS A 413 21.79 -2.58 21.40
N GLU A 414 22.85 -3.34 21.66
CA GLU A 414 23.57 -3.35 22.95
C GLU A 414 24.15 -1.97 23.27
N PHE A 415 24.76 -1.32 22.28
CA PHE A 415 25.29 0.04 22.43
C PHE A 415 24.19 1.04 22.79
N LEU A 416 23.05 1.00 22.06
CA LEU A 416 21.92 1.92 22.27
C LEU A 416 21.24 1.72 23.64
N LEU A 417 21.18 0.48 24.15
CA LEU A 417 20.64 0.18 25.48
C LEU A 417 21.53 0.71 26.61
N ASN A 418 22.83 0.81 26.41
CA ASN A 418 23.77 1.33 27.39
C ASN A 418 23.82 2.87 27.44
N ASP A 419 23.33 3.56 26.40
CA ASP A 419 23.23 5.02 26.41
C ASP A 419 21.91 5.44 27.13
N ILE A 420 22.03 6.17 28.23
CA ILE A 420 20.92 6.65 29.03
C ILE A 420 20.42 8.04 28.64
N GLU A 421 21.15 8.75 27.76
CA GLU A 421 20.77 10.10 27.34
C GLU A 421 19.54 10.09 26.41
N ASN A 422 18.85 11.24 26.34
CA ASN A 422 17.71 11.43 25.45
C ASN A 422 18.15 11.34 23.99
N LYS A 423 17.62 10.38 23.26
CA LYS A 423 18.07 10.07 21.90
C LYS A 423 16.94 9.79 20.95
N ILE A 424 17.21 10.04 19.67
CA ILE A 424 16.36 9.60 18.56
C ILE A 424 17.17 8.78 17.55
N TYR A 425 16.45 7.98 16.77
CA TYR A 425 17.02 7.15 15.72
C TYR A 425 16.58 7.64 14.34
N ILE A 426 17.55 7.92 13.47
CA ILE A 426 17.36 8.12 12.04
C ILE A 426 17.85 6.84 11.37
N THR A 427 16.93 6.01 10.87
CA THR A 427 17.29 4.64 10.55
C THR A 427 16.45 4.01 9.47
N ASP A 428 17.06 3.12 8.69
CA ASP A 428 16.38 2.18 7.81
C ASP A 428 15.79 0.99 8.62
N TYR A 429 16.39 0.69 9.75
CA TYR A 429 15.99 -0.38 10.67
C TYR A 429 15.01 0.17 11.72
N GLN A 430 13.84 0.61 11.30
CA GLN A 430 12.92 1.39 12.13
C GLN A 430 12.34 0.62 13.35
N PHE A 431 12.58 -0.69 13.46
CA PHE A 431 12.23 -1.47 14.66
C PHE A 431 13.10 -1.16 15.89
N PHE A 432 14.24 -0.46 15.74
CA PHE A 432 15.11 -0.14 16.88
C PHE A 432 14.39 0.58 18.00
N GLN A 433 13.45 1.48 17.68
CA GLN A 433 12.68 2.18 18.70
C GLN A 433 11.92 1.22 19.62
N SER A 434 11.26 0.22 19.07
CA SER A 434 10.48 -0.75 19.85
C SER A 434 11.35 -1.72 20.64
N ILE A 435 12.46 -2.23 20.06
CA ILE A 435 13.31 -3.21 20.73
C ILE A 435 14.21 -2.60 21.81
N THR A 436 14.48 -1.29 21.75
CA THR A 436 15.21 -0.55 22.80
C THR A 436 14.26 0.14 23.76
N LYS A 437 12.93 0.11 23.50
CA LYS A 437 11.89 0.80 24.28
C LYS A 437 12.21 2.28 24.47
N ASN A 438 12.67 2.93 23.39
CA ASN A 438 13.02 4.34 23.42
C ASN A 438 11.74 5.19 23.48
N ASP A 439 11.61 6.06 24.49
CA ASP A 439 10.45 6.93 24.68
C ASP A 439 10.40 8.10 23.69
N ASN A 440 11.56 8.49 23.15
CA ASN A 440 11.64 9.53 22.14
C ASN A 440 11.44 8.97 20.74
N ILE A 441 10.73 9.70 19.90
CA ILE A 441 10.43 9.29 18.53
C ILE A 441 11.24 10.09 17.52
N SER A 442 11.55 9.46 16.41
CA SER A 442 12.11 10.14 15.25
C SER A 442 11.11 11.16 14.69
N PRO A 443 11.55 12.42 14.40
CA PRO A 443 10.68 13.43 13.82
C PRO A 443 10.18 13.12 12.41
N ASN A 444 10.56 12.01 11.84
CA ASN A 444 10.18 11.61 10.49
C ASN A 444 9.74 10.14 10.46
N LYS A 445 8.63 9.87 9.77
CA LYS A 445 8.12 8.51 9.60
C LYS A 445 9.03 7.66 8.73
N TRP A 446 9.65 8.26 7.71
CA TRP A 446 10.39 7.54 6.68
C TRP A 446 11.59 8.38 6.20
N TYR A 447 12.74 7.77 6.09
CA TYR A 447 13.98 8.44 5.69
C TYR A 447 14.41 8.13 4.24
N ASP A 448 13.48 7.67 3.40
CA ASP A 448 13.70 7.63 1.95
C ASP A 448 13.97 9.03 1.37
N ALA A 449 14.79 9.11 0.34
CA ALA A 449 15.27 10.37 -0.26
C ALA A 449 14.14 11.35 -0.67
N LEU A 450 12.93 10.85 -0.94
CA LEU A 450 11.78 11.66 -1.32
C LEU A 450 10.84 11.99 -0.15
N SER A 451 11.06 11.39 1.01
CA SER A 451 10.22 11.64 2.20
C SER A 451 10.60 12.93 2.90
N ILE A 452 11.79 13.43 2.62
CA ILE A 452 12.35 14.65 3.17
C ILE A 452 12.45 15.70 2.06
N PRO A 453 11.88 16.90 2.23
CA PRO A 453 12.08 18.00 1.28
C PRO A 453 13.56 18.35 1.13
N SER A 454 14.08 18.43 -0.09
CA SER A 454 15.41 18.93 -0.35
C SER A 454 15.49 20.44 -0.08
N GLU A 455 16.68 20.99 0.17
CA GLU A 455 16.89 22.44 0.40
C GLU A 455 16.31 23.32 -0.72
N LYS A 456 16.23 22.81 -1.94
CA LYS A 456 15.66 23.53 -3.09
C LYS A 456 14.13 23.49 -3.11
N ASN A 457 13.50 22.60 -2.34
CA ASN A 457 12.05 22.46 -2.31
C ASN A 457 11.43 23.55 -1.44
N LYS A 458 10.36 24.18 -1.90
CA LYS A 458 9.67 25.27 -1.19
C LYS A 458 9.12 24.88 0.20
N TYR A 459 9.00 23.59 0.50
CA TYR A 459 8.54 23.08 1.80
C TYR A 459 9.69 22.71 2.74
N PHE A 460 10.95 22.92 2.34
CA PHE A 460 12.11 22.61 3.18
C PHE A 460 12.09 23.39 4.50
N ALA A 461 11.79 24.69 4.43
CA ALA A 461 11.71 25.53 5.64
C ALA A 461 10.65 25.00 6.65
N ASN A 462 9.50 24.54 6.16
CA ASN A 462 8.46 23.94 7.01
C ASN A 462 8.95 22.63 7.66
N TYR A 463 9.64 21.79 6.89
CA TYR A 463 10.21 20.55 7.38
C TYR A 463 11.30 20.81 8.44
N LYS A 464 12.24 21.70 8.13
CA LYS A 464 13.34 22.08 9.04
C LYS A 464 12.81 22.59 10.38
N LEU A 465 11.83 23.50 10.36
CA LEU A 465 11.20 24.01 11.56
C LEU A 465 10.53 22.88 12.36
N PHE A 466 9.74 22.03 11.70
CA PHE A 466 9.07 20.88 12.33
C PHE A 466 10.09 19.93 12.98
N PHE A 467 11.19 19.63 12.30
CA PHE A 467 12.25 18.75 12.79
C PHE A 467 12.92 19.33 14.04
N LEU A 468 13.34 20.61 13.99
CA LEU A 468 14.00 21.28 15.12
C LEU A 468 13.08 21.46 16.33
N GLU A 469 11.81 21.82 16.12
CA GLU A 469 10.81 21.90 17.18
C GLU A 469 10.59 20.54 17.86
N SER A 470 10.58 19.46 17.09
CA SER A 470 10.47 18.10 17.62
C SER A 470 11.68 17.73 18.50
N LEU A 471 12.91 18.03 18.06
CA LEU A 471 14.12 17.80 18.86
C LEU A 471 14.07 18.57 20.18
N LYS A 472 13.67 19.84 20.11
CA LYS A 472 13.56 20.71 21.29
C LYS A 472 12.50 20.23 22.27
N LYS A 473 11.30 19.87 21.78
CA LYS A 473 10.19 19.34 22.58
C LYS A 473 10.59 18.09 23.34
N GLN A 474 11.36 17.21 22.71
CA GLN A 474 11.81 15.93 23.26
C GLN A 474 13.13 16.04 24.04
N GLN A 475 13.75 17.24 24.13
CA GLN A 475 15.02 17.51 24.82
C GLN A 475 16.13 16.54 24.38
N ILE A 476 16.34 16.39 23.07
CA ILE A 476 17.25 15.40 22.50
C ILE A 476 18.71 15.79 22.76
N ASP A 477 19.48 14.89 23.34
CA ASP A 477 20.91 14.99 23.55
C ASP A 477 21.72 14.37 22.42
N ASN A 478 21.26 13.21 21.91
CA ASN A 478 21.96 12.44 20.88
C ASN A 478 21.06 12.05 19.71
N ILE A 479 21.60 12.14 18.50
CA ILE A 479 20.97 11.64 17.28
C ILE A 479 21.79 10.46 16.76
N TYR A 480 21.17 9.31 16.63
CA TYR A 480 21.80 8.12 16.10
C TYR A 480 21.35 7.85 14.66
N PHE A 481 22.32 7.80 13.75
CA PHE A 481 22.11 7.29 12.41
C PHE A 481 22.43 5.81 12.36
N ILE A 482 21.47 5.00 11.92
CA ILE A 482 21.60 3.55 11.80
C ILE A 482 21.22 3.17 10.37
N SER A 483 22.19 3.26 9.48
CA SER A 483 22.04 3.00 8.05
C SER A 483 23.37 2.58 7.43
N LEU A 484 23.32 1.90 6.29
CA LEU A 484 24.49 1.60 5.46
C LEU A 484 24.84 2.75 4.51
N GLU A 485 23.85 3.55 4.11
CA GLU A 485 24.03 4.74 3.28
C GLU A 485 24.64 5.87 4.10
N ARG A 486 25.81 6.34 3.70
CA ARG A 486 26.55 7.40 4.40
C ARG A 486 26.12 8.79 3.92
N LYS A 487 24.90 9.19 4.23
CA LYS A 487 24.39 10.55 3.92
C LYS A 487 24.07 11.36 5.19
N GLU A 488 24.49 10.85 6.34
CA GLU A 488 24.19 11.41 7.66
C GLU A 488 24.62 12.86 7.80
N GLU A 489 25.86 13.15 7.42
CA GLU A 489 26.43 14.51 7.52
C GLU A 489 25.70 15.50 6.60
N ILE A 490 25.32 15.07 5.39
CA ILE A 490 24.60 15.91 4.44
C ILE A 490 23.24 16.28 5.03
N PHE A 491 22.52 15.30 5.58
CA PHE A 491 21.22 15.51 6.19
C PHE A 491 21.31 16.45 7.40
N ILE A 492 22.17 16.15 8.37
CA ILE A 492 22.36 16.98 9.57
C ILE A 492 22.77 18.40 9.19
N ASN A 493 23.70 18.57 8.25
CA ASN A 493 24.17 19.85 7.78
C ASN A 493 23.09 20.67 7.07
N SER A 494 22.06 20.04 6.53
CA SER A 494 20.92 20.75 5.91
C SER A 494 19.92 21.26 6.94
N VAL A 495 19.73 20.55 8.06
CA VAL A 495 18.72 20.91 9.07
C VAL A 495 19.28 21.71 10.24
N ILE A 496 20.59 21.59 10.57
CA ILE A 496 21.22 22.27 11.70
C ILE A 496 22.17 23.36 11.20
N ASP A 497 21.89 24.64 11.52
CA ASP A 497 22.66 25.79 11.05
C ASP A 497 24.02 25.92 11.75
N ASN A 498 24.08 25.66 13.06
CA ASN A 498 25.29 25.81 13.85
C ASN A 498 26.10 24.49 13.88
N LYS A 499 26.93 24.28 12.87
CA LYS A 499 27.76 23.07 12.75
C LYS A 499 28.85 22.94 13.83
N LYS A 500 29.24 24.04 14.49
CA LYS A 500 30.33 24.04 15.48
C LYS A 500 29.93 23.36 16.79
N CYS A 501 28.66 23.20 17.06
CA CYS A 501 28.18 22.52 18.27
C CYS A 501 28.03 21.00 18.12
N LEU A 502 28.11 20.48 16.88
CA LEU A 502 27.93 19.07 16.60
C LEU A 502 29.26 18.33 16.65
N ASN A 503 29.34 17.36 17.54
CA ASN A 503 30.40 16.35 17.51
C ASN A 503 29.79 15.04 17.00
N PHE A 504 30.51 14.32 16.16
CA PHE A 504 30.06 13.01 15.71
C PHE A 504 31.12 11.93 15.98
N GLU A 505 30.65 10.74 16.27
CA GLU A 505 31.47 9.59 16.55
C GLU A 505 30.93 8.39 15.73
N LYS A 506 31.81 7.77 14.95
CA LYS A 506 31.47 6.54 14.23
C LYS A 506 31.72 5.33 15.11
N ILE A 507 30.65 4.67 15.53
CA ILE A 507 30.71 3.52 16.45
C ILE A 507 31.00 2.23 15.69
N ASN A 508 30.30 1.98 14.56
CA ASN A 508 30.53 0.81 13.72
C ASN A 508 30.14 1.09 12.26
N LYS A 509 30.03 0.03 11.42
CA LYS A 509 29.73 0.19 9.98
C LYS A 509 28.37 0.84 9.71
N ILE A 510 27.36 0.59 10.56
CA ILE A 510 25.98 1.06 10.39
C ILE A 510 25.59 2.14 11.40
N LEU A 511 26.38 2.39 12.47
CA LEU A 511 26.01 3.26 13.58
C LEU A 511 26.96 4.45 13.67
N THR A 512 26.39 5.68 13.55
CA THR A 512 27.05 6.95 13.79
C THR A 512 26.27 7.72 14.85
N LYS A 513 26.96 8.24 15.89
CA LYS A 513 26.38 9.07 16.94
C LYS A 513 26.71 10.54 16.67
N PHE A 514 25.68 11.40 16.72
CA PHE A 514 25.83 12.86 16.74
C PHE A 514 25.44 13.38 18.12
N ILE A 515 26.35 14.08 18.78
CA ILE A 515 26.14 14.68 20.09
C ILE A 515 25.57 16.08 19.86
N PHE A 516 24.33 16.28 20.30
CA PHE A 516 23.52 17.46 20.02
C PHE A 516 23.34 18.38 21.23
N LYS A 517 23.63 17.89 22.43
CA LYS A 517 23.40 18.52 23.73
C LYS A 517 23.88 19.97 23.84
N ASN A 518 24.93 20.35 23.10
CA ASN A 518 25.54 21.69 23.13
C ASN A 518 24.99 22.62 22.04
N CYS A 519 24.08 22.17 21.22
CA CYS A 519 23.48 22.98 20.15
C CYS A 519 22.29 23.78 20.69
N LYS A 520 22.39 25.11 20.63
CA LYS A 520 21.22 25.98 20.82
C LYS A 520 20.35 25.86 19.58
N ILE A 521 19.15 25.35 19.71
CA ILE A 521 18.12 25.27 18.67
C ILE A 521 17.31 26.58 18.69
#